data_13d7268102e8cebfc819765557f23a2a
#
_entry.id   13d7268102e8cebfc819765557f23a2a
#
_cell.length_a   1.000
_cell.length_b   1.000
_cell.length_c   1.000
_cell.angle_alpha   90.00
_cell.angle_beta   90.00
_cell.angle_gamma   90.00
#
_symmetry.space_group_name_H-M   'P 1'
#
loop_
_entity.id
_entity.type
_entity.pdbx_description
1 polymer ?
#
loop_
_entity_poly.entity_id
_entity_poly.type
_entity_poly.pdbx_seq_one_letter_code
_entity_poly.pdbx_strand_id
1 'polypeptide(L)'
;MKMAKKLLAVVLTGVMAVSMLTGCALSDKVKTNALVDALNYEGKKETTVVKYEEGSKANDDAKSDLATEMSKAREAVRKADNTKTAAEVESIYTATNGYTVIVKEVPDKANKKDSWGAAATAIHTALKDVAVKGGSKKDTIVVDIDFVNDHEVKNGSKTEKTDFVIVVAKKA
;
A
#
# COMPACT_ATOMS: atom_id res chain seq x y z
N MET A 1 27.68 -11.68 -40.51
CA MET A 1 27.92 -10.88 -39.29
C MET A 1 26.96 -9.70 -39.05
N LYS A 2 26.35 -9.10 -40.06
CA LYS A 2 25.41 -7.94 -39.86
C LYS A 2 24.05 -8.32 -39.24
N MET A 3 23.57 -9.55 -39.47
CA MET A 3 22.26 -10.02 -38.93
C MET A 3 22.32 -10.31 -37.42
N ALA A 4 23.42 -10.89 -36.93
CA ALA A 4 23.57 -11.22 -35.52
C ALA A 4 23.58 -9.99 -34.61
N LYS A 5 24.13 -8.86 -35.07
CA LYS A 5 24.14 -7.60 -34.32
C LYS A 5 22.75 -6.96 -34.22
N LYS A 6 21.91 -7.11 -35.26
CA LYS A 6 20.53 -6.60 -35.23
C LYS A 6 19.61 -7.44 -34.33
N LEU A 7 19.81 -8.75 -34.33
CA LEU A 7 19.07 -9.67 -33.42
C LEU A 7 19.44 -9.42 -31.96
N LEU A 8 20.72 -9.20 -31.66
CA LEU A 8 21.17 -8.90 -30.30
C LEU A 8 20.58 -7.57 -29.76
N ALA A 9 20.50 -6.54 -30.61
CA ALA A 9 19.92 -5.25 -30.22
C ALA A 9 18.41 -5.38 -29.90
N VAL A 10 17.66 -6.14 -30.70
CA VAL A 10 16.22 -6.34 -30.49
C VAL A 10 15.95 -7.14 -29.21
N VAL A 11 16.76 -8.18 -28.94
CA VAL A 11 16.64 -8.98 -27.71
C VAL A 11 16.98 -8.13 -26.48
N LEU A 12 18.02 -7.30 -26.55
CA LEU A 12 18.41 -6.44 -25.42
C LEU A 12 17.34 -5.38 -25.14
N THR A 13 16.74 -4.79 -26.17
CA THR A 13 15.69 -3.79 -26.01
C THR A 13 14.40 -4.43 -25.46
N GLY A 14 14.06 -5.63 -25.91
CA GLY A 14 12.91 -6.38 -25.40
C GLY A 14 13.06 -6.80 -23.94
N VAL A 15 14.24 -7.26 -23.54
CA VAL A 15 14.54 -7.65 -22.16
C VAL A 15 14.51 -6.45 -21.22
N MET A 16 15.05 -5.29 -21.64
CA MET A 16 14.98 -4.07 -20.82
C MET A 16 13.53 -3.56 -20.65
N ALA A 17 12.70 -3.61 -21.71
CA ALA A 17 11.30 -3.19 -21.61
C ALA A 17 10.49 -4.09 -20.68
N VAL A 18 10.72 -5.41 -20.73
CA VAL A 18 10.06 -6.37 -19.84
C VAL A 18 10.54 -6.21 -18.39
N SER A 19 11.83 -5.94 -18.18
CA SER A 19 12.37 -5.71 -16.83
C SER A 19 11.88 -4.42 -16.19
N MET A 20 11.61 -3.36 -16.97
CA MET A 20 11.01 -2.13 -16.44
C MET A 20 9.53 -2.33 -16.06
N LEU A 21 8.76 -3.07 -16.88
CA LEU A 21 7.36 -3.37 -16.60
C LEU A 21 7.18 -4.33 -15.41
N THR A 22 8.07 -5.32 -15.27
CA THR A 22 8.04 -6.25 -14.14
C THR A 22 8.66 -5.65 -12.87
N GLY A 23 9.56 -4.67 -13.00
CA GLY A 23 10.21 -4.00 -11.88
C GLY A 23 9.25 -3.20 -11.00
N CYS A 24 8.29 -2.49 -11.59
CA CYS A 24 7.29 -1.73 -10.83
C CYS A 24 6.32 -2.66 -10.09
N ALA A 25 5.79 -3.69 -10.76
CA ALA A 25 4.87 -4.64 -10.13
C ALA A 25 5.54 -5.49 -9.03
N LEU A 26 6.77 -5.92 -9.24
CA LEU A 26 7.58 -6.60 -8.22
C LEU A 26 7.92 -5.67 -7.06
N SER A 27 8.18 -4.40 -7.31
CA SER A 27 8.44 -3.40 -6.27
C SER A 27 7.24 -3.23 -5.34
N ASP A 28 6.03 -3.06 -5.87
CA ASP A 28 4.82 -2.86 -5.06
C ASP A 28 4.47 -4.11 -4.25
N LYS A 29 4.61 -5.30 -4.83
CA LYS A 29 4.43 -6.56 -4.09
C LYS A 29 5.45 -6.72 -2.96
N VAL A 30 6.70 -6.32 -3.17
CA VAL A 30 7.74 -6.35 -2.13
C VAL A 30 7.41 -5.34 -1.03
N LYS A 31 6.98 -4.13 -1.39
CA LYS A 31 6.51 -3.11 -0.44
C LYS A 31 5.32 -3.63 0.37
N THR A 32 4.32 -4.24 -0.29
CA THR A 32 3.14 -4.84 0.36
C THR A 32 3.54 -5.90 1.38
N ASN A 33 4.37 -6.86 1.00
CA ASN A 33 4.82 -7.91 1.91
C ASN A 33 5.56 -7.31 3.12
N ALA A 34 6.45 -6.35 2.91
CA ALA A 34 7.19 -5.69 3.98
C ALA A 34 6.26 -4.92 4.94
N LEU A 35 5.24 -4.26 4.42
CA LEU A 35 4.22 -3.59 5.23
C LEU A 35 3.38 -4.61 6.03
N VAL A 36 2.89 -5.67 5.41
CA VAL A 36 2.13 -6.73 6.11
C VAL A 36 2.96 -7.38 7.21
N ASP A 37 4.24 -7.62 6.97
CA ASP A 37 5.16 -8.14 7.99
C ASP A 37 5.34 -7.15 9.14
N ALA A 38 5.43 -5.84 8.84
CA ALA A 38 5.52 -4.80 9.85
C ALA A 38 4.22 -4.68 10.67
N LEU A 39 3.06 -4.72 10.04
CA LEU A 39 1.75 -4.72 10.71
C LEU A 39 1.59 -5.96 11.60
N ASN A 40 1.98 -7.13 11.12
CA ASN A 40 1.96 -8.36 11.92
C ASN A 40 2.94 -8.31 13.10
N TYR A 41 4.05 -7.58 12.97
CA TYR A 41 4.96 -7.35 14.09
C TYR A 41 4.31 -6.46 15.14
N GLU A 42 3.62 -5.37 14.74
CA GLU A 42 2.87 -4.51 15.67
C GLU A 42 1.73 -5.29 16.33
N GLY A 43 0.96 -6.06 15.57
CA GLY A 43 -0.15 -6.87 16.10
C GLY A 43 0.25 -7.93 17.12
N LYS A 44 1.50 -8.41 17.09
CA LYS A 44 2.04 -9.33 18.10
C LYS A 44 2.31 -8.67 19.46
N LYS A 45 2.41 -7.34 19.51
CA LYS A 45 2.63 -6.59 20.75
C LYS A 45 1.33 -6.40 21.56
N GLU A 46 0.18 -6.56 20.93
CA GLU A 46 -1.11 -6.44 21.59
C GLU A 46 -1.38 -7.62 22.54
N THR A 47 -2.16 -7.38 23.59
CA THR A 47 -2.56 -8.42 24.56
C THR A 47 -3.33 -9.54 23.86
N THR A 48 -4.23 -9.20 22.92
CA THR A 48 -4.84 -10.12 21.97
C THR A 48 -4.12 -9.97 20.65
N VAL A 49 -3.44 -11.04 20.21
CA VAL A 49 -2.63 -10.97 18.98
C VAL A 49 -3.53 -10.68 17.76
N VAL A 50 -3.27 -9.56 17.10
CA VAL A 50 -3.91 -9.19 15.84
C VAL A 50 -3.05 -9.67 14.67
N LYS A 51 -3.70 -10.29 13.69
CA LYS A 51 -3.07 -10.76 12.46
C LYS A 51 -3.60 -9.96 11.27
N TYR A 52 -2.71 -9.56 10.37
CA TYR A 52 -3.05 -8.89 9.12
C TYR A 52 -2.86 -9.85 7.95
N GLU A 53 -3.86 -9.91 7.08
CA GLU A 53 -3.83 -10.70 5.85
C GLU A 53 -4.25 -9.83 4.67
N GLU A 54 -3.51 -9.94 3.56
CA GLU A 54 -3.85 -9.26 2.32
C GLU A 54 -5.13 -9.84 1.72
N GLY A 55 -6.04 -8.95 1.28
CA GLY A 55 -7.36 -9.31 0.77
C GLY A 55 -7.36 -10.19 -0.48
N SER A 56 -6.23 -10.28 -1.19
CA SER A 56 -6.04 -11.23 -2.28
C SER A 56 -6.20 -12.71 -1.84
N LYS A 57 -6.10 -12.96 -0.54
CA LYS A 57 -6.29 -14.28 0.10
C LYS A 57 -7.66 -14.44 0.78
N ALA A 58 -8.50 -13.40 0.77
CA ALA A 58 -9.84 -13.42 1.35
C ALA A 58 -10.88 -14.00 0.39
N ASN A 59 -12.09 -14.30 0.91
CA ASN A 59 -13.23 -14.73 0.11
C ASN A 59 -13.64 -13.67 -0.92
N ASP A 60 -14.20 -14.10 -2.07
CA ASP A 60 -14.47 -13.23 -3.23
C ASP A 60 -15.39 -12.03 -2.94
N ASP A 61 -16.37 -12.16 -2.04
CA ASP A 61 -17.27 -11.07 -1.66
C ASP A 61 -16.53 -9.94 -0.93
N ALA A 62 -15.62 -10.27 -0.02
CA ALA A 62 -14.81 -9.28 0.69
C ALA A 62 -13.86 -8.53 -0.24
N LYS A 63 -13.34 -9.19 -1.30
CA LYS A 63 -12.47 -8.57 -2.30
C LYS A 63 -13.16 -7.47 -3.10
N SER A 64 -14.40 -7.73 -3.55
CA SER A 64 -15.15 -6.76 -4.40
C SER A 64 -15.39 -5.45 -3.67
N ASP A 65 -15.78 -5.53 -2.41
CA ASP A 65 -16.09 -4.37 -1.59
C ASP A 65 -14.83 -3.54 -1.25
N LEU A 66 -13.74 -4.21 -0.84
CA LEU A 66 -12.46 -3.55 -0.54
C LEU A 66 -11.89 -2.88 -1.78
N ALA A 67 -11.96 -3.54 -2.94
CA ALA A 67 -11.45 -3.01 -4.20
C ALA A 67 -12.22 -1.74 -4.65
N THR A 68 -13.52 -1.68 -4.40
CA THR A 68 -14.33 -0.50 -4.70
C THR A 68 -13.91 0.70 -3.85
N GLU A 69 -13.75 0.50 -2.54
CA GLU A 69 -13.33 1.57 -1.64
C GLU A 69 -11.87 1.98 -1.90
N MET A 70 -10.99 1.03 -2.19
CA MET A 70 -9.61 1.27 -2.63
C MET A 70 -9.55 2.16 -3.87
N SER A 71 -10.40 1.89 -4.87
CA SER A 71 -10.44 2.67 -6.10
C SER A 71 -10.81 4.12 -5.85
N LYS A 72 -11.79 4.39 -4.98
CA LYS A 72 -12.18 5.75 -4.58
C LYS A 72 -11.07 6.47 -3.85
N ALA A 73 -10.45 5.82 -2.87
CA ALA A 73 -9.34 6.39 -2.11
C ALA A 73 -8.14 6.72 -3.01
N ARG A 74 -7.78 5.79 -3.90
CA ARG A 74 -6.71 5.99 -4.87
C ARG A 74 -6.99 7.16 -5.81
N GLU A 75 -8.23 7.30 -6.29
CA GLU A 75 -8.61 8.42 -7.13
C GLU A 75 -8.52 9.75 -6.38
N ALA A 76 -8.93 9.79 -5.12
CA ALA A 76 -8.83 10.98 -4.27
C ALA A 76 -7.36 11.41 -4.08
N VAL A 77 -6.45 10.46 -3.79
CA VAL A 77 -5.01 10.74 -3.67
C VAL A 77 -4.45 11.23 -5.01
N ARG A 78 -4.76 10.58 -6.13
CA ARG A 78 -4.26 10.98 -7.46
C ARG A 78 -4.73 12.35 -7.91
N LYS A 79 -5.93 12.75 -7.50
CA LYS A 79 -6.51 14.07 -7.81
C LYS A 79 -6.13 15.15 -6.82
N ALA A 80 -5.38 14.82 -5.77
CA ALA A 80 -4.90 15.80 -4.83
C ALA A 80 -4.02 16.83 -5.55
N ASP A 81 -4.25 18.10 -5.24
CA ASP A 81 -3.49 19.22 -5.81
C ASP A 81 -2.05 19.19 -5.28
N ASN A 82 -1.08 19.47 -6.15
CA ASN A 82 0.34 19.56 -5.81
C ASN A 82 0.70 20.73 -4.88
N THR A 83 -0.28 21.58 -4.51
CA THR A 83 -0.14 22.58 -3.46
C THR A 83 -0.31 22.00 -2.05
N LYS A 84 -0.77 20.74 -1.93
CA LYS A 84 -0.96 20.05 -0.66
C LYS A 84 0.36 19.45 -0.16
N THR A 85 0.54 19.50 1.15
CA THR A 85 1.61 18.78 1.83
C THR A 85 1.31 17.29 1.90
N ALA A 86 2.31 16.44 2.17
CA ALA A 86 2.10 15.01 2.36
C ALA A 86 1.07 14.73 3.47
N ALA A 87 1.11 15.46 4.59
CA ALA A 87 0.14 15.32 5.68
C ALA A 87 -1.30 15.67 5.28
N GLU A 88 -1.50 16.65 4.39
CA GLU A 88 -2.82 16.98 3.85
C GLU A 88 -3.32 15.92 2.87
N VAL A 89 -2.43 15.26 2.11
CA VAL A 89 -2.78 14.14 1.25
C VAL A 89 -3.14 12.91 2.09
N GLU A 90 -2.45 12.65 3.19
CA GLU A 90 -2.78 11.56 4.13
C GLU A 90 -4.21 11.66 4.70
N SER A 91 -4.74 12.87 4.79
CA SER A 91 -6.10 13.14 5.31
C SER A 91 -7.15 13.40 4.23
N ILE A 92 -6.81 13.24 2.95
CA ILE A 92 -7.67 13.68 1.84
C ILE A 92 -8.93 12.84 1.65
N TYR A 93 -8.92 11.61 2.13
CA TYR A 93 -10.03 10.68 1.95
C TYR A 93 -10.64 10.25 3.27
N THR A 94 -11.96 10.37 3.34
CA THR A 94 -12.76 9.82 4.45
C THR A 94 -13.51 8.60 3.92
N ALA A 95 -13.32 7.48 4.59
CA ALA A 95 -13.95 6.22 4.20
C ALA A 95 -15.48 6.28 4.28
N THR A 96 -16.13 5.50 3.42
CA THR A 96 -17.58 5.24 3.50
C THR A 96 -17.87 4.42 4.76
N ASN A 97 -19.11 4.51 5.30
CA ASN A 97 -19.51 3.71 6.45
C ASN A 97 -19.23 2.22 6.26
N GLY A 98 -18.63 1.60 7.26
CA GLY A 98 -18.26 0.19 7.23
C GLY A 98 -16.80 -0.08 6.80
N TYR A 99 -16.04 0.95 6.43
CA TYR A 99 -14.62 0.81 6.07
C TYR A 99 -13.75 1.72 6.94
N THR A 100 -12.49 1.33 7.06
CA THR A 100 -11.40 2.20 7.52
C THR A 100 -10.41 2.31 6.37
N VAL A 101 -10.10 3.53 5.98
CA VAL A 101 -9.09 3.84 4.95
C VAL A 101 -8.00 4.68 5.58
N ILE A 102 -6.78 4.30 5.34
CA ILE A 102 -5.58 4.98 5.84
C ILE A 102 -4.68 5.24 4.67
N VAL A 103 -4.29 6.49 4.49
CA VAL A 103 -3.27 6.91 3.54
C VAL A 103 -2.03 7.30 4.32
N LYS A 104 -0.87 6.80 3.93
CA LYS A 104 0.42 7.14 4.54
C LYS A 104 1.47 7.33 3.48
N GLU A 105 2.39 8.25 3.75
CA GLU A 105 3.60 8.38 2.95
C GLU A 105 4.44 7.09 3.05
N VAL A 106 4.96 6.65 1.91
CA VAL A 106 5.79 5.45 1.83
C VAL A 106 7.20 5.78 2.34
N PRO A 107 7.72 5.07 3.34
CA PRO A 107 9.03 5.35 3.87
C PRO A 107 10.14 5.00 2.87
N ASP A 108 11.30 5.65 3.02
CA ASP A 108 12.51 5.26 2.32
C ASP A 108 12.81 3.77 2.54
N LYS A 109 13.24 3.10 1.46
CA LYS A 109 13.57 1.66 1.50
C LYS A 109 12.39 0.77 1.94
N ALA A 110 11.17 1.10 1.51
CA ALA A 110 9.92 0.41 1.83
C ALA A 110 9.90 -1.11 1.51
N ASN A 111 10.95 -1.64 0.90
CA ASN A 111 11.17 -3.07 0.69
C ASN A 111 11.62 -3.85 1.95
N LYS A 112 11.85 -3.15 3.07
CA LYS A 112 12.25 -3.75 4.35
C LYS A 112 11.20 -3.47 5.43
N LYS A 113 10.86 -4.49 6.20
CA LYS A 113 9.90 -4.38 7.32
C LYS A 113 10.26 -3.25 8.30
N ASP A 114 11.52 -3.12 8.65
CA ASP A 114 11.96 -2.16 9.68
C ASP A 114 11.83 -0.70 9.21
N SER A 115 11.82 -0.44 7.89
CA SER A 115 11.57 0.88 7.33
C SER A 115 10.13 1.35 7.55
N TRP A 116 9.19 0.43 7.70
CA TRP A 116 7.77 0.74 7.92
C TRP A 116 7.42 1.08 9.38
N GLY A 117 8.34 0.99 10.33
CA GLY A 117 8.07 1.05 11.76
C GLY A 117 7.05 2.12 12.18
N ALA A 118 7.28 3.40 11.89
CA ALA A 118 6.37 4.49 12.24
C ALA A 118 5.03 4.42 11.48
N ALA A 119 5.07 4.17 10.16
CA ALA A 119 3.87 4.05 9.35
C ALA A 119 3.04 2.82 9.77
N ALA A 120 3.67 1.67 9.99
CA ALA A 120 2.99 0.46 10.46
C ALA A 120 2.35 0.65 11.85
N THR A 121 3.02 1.33 12.78
CA THR A 121 2.44 1.65 14.10
C THR A 121 1.20 2.54 13.96
N ALA A 122 1.25 3.57 13.10
CA ALA A 122 0.11 4.45 12.87
C ALA A 122 -1.07 3.71 12.22
N ILE A 123 -0.79 2.89 11.21
CA ILE A 123 -1.80 2.06 10.53
C ILE A 123 -2.39 1.04 11.51
N HIS A 124 -1.56 0.34 12.28
CA HIS A 124 -2.01 -0.62 13.28
C HIS A 124 -2.92 0.04 14.33
N THR A 125 -2.53 1.21 14.85
CA THR A 125 -3.34 1.96 15.83
C THR A 125 -4.72 2.31 15.29
N ALA A 126 -4.83 2.67 14.02
CA ALA A 126 -6.10 2.99 13.38
C ALA A 126 -6.94 1.73 13.06
N LEU A 127 -6.31 0.59 12.84
CA LEU A 127 -6.97 -0.66 12.43
C LEU A 127 -7.27 -1.62 13.58
N LYS A 128 -6.57 -1.55 14.70
CA LYS A 128 -6.72 -2.53 15.80
C LYS A 128 -8.14 -2.61 16.37
N ASP A 129 -8.89 -1.50 16.34
CA ASP A 129 -10.28 -1.44 16.79
C ASP A 129 -11.28 -1.90 15.71
N VAL A 130 -10.79 -2.19 14.51
CA VAL A 130 -11.58 -2.73 13.38
C VAL A 130 -11.65 -4.27 13.44
N ALA A 131 -10.86 -4.89 14.30
CA ALA A 131 -10.74 -6.33 14.42
C ALA A 131 -12.09 -7.01 14.59
N VAL A 132 -12.38 -7.97 13.72
CA VAL A 132 -13.55 -8.84 13.85
C VAL A 132 -13.37 -9.66 15.12
N LYS A 133 -14.25 -9.49 16.08
CA LYS A 133 -14.33 -10.37 17.28
C LYS A 133 -14.76 -11.78 16.85
N GLY A 134 -13.86 -12.52 16.26
CA GLY A 134 -14.02 -13.95 16.08
C GLY A 134 -13.55 -14.63 17.37
N GLY A 135 -14.36 -15.45 18.00
CA GLY A 135 -14.09 -16.11 19.29
C GLY A 135 -12.89 -17.07 19.33
N SER A 136 -11.90 -16.87 18.51
CA SER A 136 -10.59 -17.52 18.48
C SER A 136 -9.52 -16.55 18.95
N LYS A 137 -8.50 -17.03 19.64
CA LYS A 137 -7.40 -16.29 20.28
C LYS A 137 -6.57 -15.36 19.37
N LYS A 138 -6.95 -15.16 18.12
CA LYS A 138 -6.28 -14.30 17.15
C LYS A 138 -7.31 -13.59 16.30
N ASP A 139 -7.39 -12.28 16.44
CA ASP A 139 -8.21 -11.47 15.56
C ASP A 139 -7.45 -11.28 14.23
N THR A 140 -8.11 -11.60 13.11
CA THR A 140 -7.54 -11.40 11.77
C THR A 140 -8.23 -10.22 11.13
N ILE A 141 -7.45 -9.23 10.70
CA ILE A 141 -7.89 -8.10 9.92
C ILE A 141 -7.48 -8.32 8.47
N VAL A 142 -8.46 -8.37 7.59
CA VAL A 142 -8.22 -8.41 6.15
C VAL A 142 -8.03 -7.00 5.64
N VAL A 143 -6.92 -6.75 4.98
CA VAL A 143 -6.57 -5.45 4.40
C VAL A 143 -6.35 -5.57 2.90
N ASP A 144 -6.78 -4.54 2.15
CA ASP A 144 -6.32 -4.31 0.78
C ASP A 144 -5.30 -3.19 0.78
N ILE A 145 -4.24 -3.33 -0.02
CA ILE A 145 -3.08 -2.42 -0.03
C ILE A 145 -2.77 -2.04 -1.47
N ASP A 146 -2.70 -0.75 -1.74
CA ASP A 146 -2.31 -0.21 -3.05
C ASP A 146 -1.36 0.99 -2.87
N PHE A 147 -0.67 1.37 -3.94
CA PHE A 147 0.28 2.46 -3.94
C PHE A 147 -0.07 3.51 -4.98
N VAL A 148 0.19 4.76 -4.65
CA VAL A 148 0.22 5.88 -5.59
C VAL A 148 1.65 6.38 -5.63
N ASN A 149 2.35 6.06 -6.71
CA ASN A 149 3.75 6.41 -6.87
C ASN A 149 3.91 7.77 -7.56
N ASP A 150 5.02 8.46 -7.27
CA ASP A 150 5.42 9.74 -7.89
C ASP A 150 4.36 10.87 -7.76
N HIS A 151 3.59 10.89 -6.67
CA HIS A 151 2.64 11.97 -6.43
C HIS A 151 3.36 13.26 -6.03
N GLU A 152 3.00 14.38 -6.65
CA GLU A 152 3.60 15.66 -6.35
C GLU A 152 2.97 16.30 -5.11
N VAL A 153 3.80 16.67 -4.14
CA VAL A 153 3.39 17.32 -2.90
C VAL A 153 4.22 18.58 -2.65
N LYS A 154 3.65 19.50 -1.87
CA LYS A 154 4.34 20.69 -1.43
C LYS A 154 5.24 20.39 -0.23
N ASN A 155 6.52 20.74 -0.36
CA ASN A 155 7.46 20.75 0.77
C ASN A 155 8.09 22.14 0.91
N GLY A 156 7.58 22.95 1.85
CA GLY A 156 7.95 24.36 1.99
C GLY A 156 7.58 25.16 0.75
N SER A 157 8.59 25.72 0.05
CA SER A 157 8.42 26.48 -1.20
C SER A 157 8.64 25.63 -2.47
N LYS A 158 8.92 24.34 -2.32
CA LYS A 158 9.23 23.42 -3.42
C LYS A 158 8.12 22.41 -3.59
N THR A 159 8.04 21.83 -4.79
CA THR A 159 7.25 20.61 -5.06
C THR A 159 8.23 19.45 -5.15
N GLU A 160 7.90 18.35 -4.49
CA GLU A 160 8.67 17.11 -4.55
C GLU A 160 7.74 15.92 -4.82
N LYS A 161 8.31 14.83 -5.31
CA LYS A 161 7.57 13.59 -5.55
C LYS A 161 7.72 12.66 -4.37
N THR A 162 6.60 12.09 -3.94
CA THR A 162 6.58 11.07 -2.91
C THR A 162 5.58 9.97 -3.27
N ASP A 163 5.77 8.79 -2.70
CA ASP A 163 4.86 7.66 -2.85
C ASP A 163 3.91 7.60 -1.67
N PHE A 164 2.66 7.24 -1.91
CA PHE A 164 1.68 6.97 -0.87
C PHE A 164 1.24 5.52 -0.88
N VAL A 165 1.07 4.94 0.29
CA VAL A 165 0.37 3.67 0.49
C VAL A 165 -1.05 3.94 0.96
N ILE A 166 -1.99 3.20 0.41
CA ILE A 166 -3.40 3.21 0.80
C ILE A 166 -3.71 1.84 1.39
N VAL A 167 -4.22 1.81 2.60
CA VAL A 167 -4.66 0.59 3.27
C VAL A 167 -6.14 0.69 3.56
N VAL A 168 -6.90 -0.27 3.08
CA VAL A 168 -8.36 -0.36 3.28
C VAL A 168 -8.67 -1.60 4.09
N ALA A 169 -9.46 -1.44 5.15
CA ALA A 169 -10.00 -2.55 5.94
C ALA A 169 -11.51 -2.38 6.09
N LYS A 170 -12.26 -3.50 6.11
CA LYS A 170 -13.69 -3.50 6.38
C LYS A 170 -13.91 -3.55 7.90
N LYS A 171 -14.78 -2.66 8.40
CA LYS A 171 -15.28 -2.76 9.77
C LYS A 171 -16.15 -4.00 9.90
N ALA A 172 -15.99 -4.70 11.02
CA ALA A 172 -16.88 -5.80 11.40
C ALA A 172 -18.28 -5.31 11.74
#